data_7e01a9a15aefffaad5014620e207ab6e
#
_entry.id   7e01a9a15aefffaad5014620e207ab6e
#
_cell.length_a   1.000
_cell.length_b   1.000
_cell.length_c   1.000
_cell.angle_alpha   90.00
_cell.angle_beta   90.00
_cell.angle_gamma   90.00
#
_symmetry.space_group_name_H-M   'P 1'
#
loop_
_entity.id
_entity.type
_entity.pdbx_description
1 polymer ?
#
loop_
_entity_poly.entity_id
_entity_poly.type
_entity_poly.pdbx_seq_one_letter_code
_entity_poly.pdbx_strand_id
1 'polypeptide(L)'
;VDSKIFSQTLDVLKTRAKPLGINIIKIDLDATIALEEFTNAFGLLVQLPDSNGRLKYHEGLLRCADVYKCMKIAIVDPMCQVLMKPVGEMGFDVAVGSMQRFGVPMGFGGPHAAFFATTDKYKRKIPGRIVGQSLDSQGNKALRLALQTREQHIRRDKATSNICTAQALLANMAGFYAAYHGAEGLKKIANRILRYRQTLLTALKWCGKEVYDCEGFDTIRVKVDKEFFDFFSEQFNAIYEDGWLTLSIDEQTTLLELHDILRSLITFSSRSDTIEHVYEAEKE
;
A
#
# COMPACT_ATOMS: atom_id res chain seq x y z
N VAL A 1 -9.86 0.23 -12.84
CA VAL A 1 -9.13 0.26 -11.55
C VAL A 1 -10.08 -0.09 -10.43
N ASP A 2 -9.57 -0.73 -9.38
CA ASP A 2 -10.29 -0.97 -8.13
C ASP A 2 -10.89 0.32 -7.59
N SER A 3 -12.19 0.32 -7.21
CA SER A 3 -12.87 1.48 -6.63
C SER A 3 -12.28 1.89 -5.27
N LYS A 4 -11.64 0.96 -4.58
CA LYS A 4 -10.99 1.14 -3.27
C LYS A 4 -9.48 1.42 -3.36
N ILE A 5 -9.01 1.88 -4.52
CA ILE A 5 -7.64 2.39 -4.67
C ILE A 5 -7.46 3.67 -3.84
N PHE A 6 -6.26 3.92 -3.33
CA PHE A 6 -5.98 5.18 -2.63
C PHE A 6 -6.26 6.39 -3.53
N SER A 7 -6.89 7.42 -2.96
CA SER A 7 -7.28 8.64 -3.68
C SER A 7 -6.07 9.30 -4.37
N GLN A 8 -4.93 9.38 -3.70
CA GLN A 8 -3.68 9.92 -4.24
C GLN A 8 -3.20 9.14 -5.47
N THR A 9 -3.30 7.81 -5.43
CA THR A 9 -2.94 6.96 -6.56
C THR A 9 -3.88 7.19 -7.73
N LEU A 10 -5.19 7.30 -7.46
CA LEU A 10 -6.19 7.58 -8.49
C LEU A 10 -5.94 8.93 -9.17
N ASP A 11 -5.57 9.96 -8.42
CA ASP A 11 -5.31 11.29 -8.97
C ASP A 11 -4.04 11.33 -9.82
N VAL A 12 -3.00 10.58 -9.43
CA VAL A 12 -1.81 10.37 -10.27
C VAL A 12 -2.19 9.66 -11.58
N LEU A 13 -2.99 8.61 -11.49
CA LEU A 13 -3.47 7.89 -12.68
C LEU A 13 -4.26 8.81 -13.61
N LYS A 14 -5.22 9.59 -13.10
CA LYS A 14 -6.00 10.55 -13.91
C LYS A 14 -5.09 11.57 -14.58
N THR A 15 -4.14 12.12 -13.84
CA THR A 15 -3.18 13.11 -14.36
C THR A 15 -2.35 12.55 -15.51
N ARG A 16 -1.90 11.29 -15.38
CA ARG A 16 -1.09 10.62 -16.41
C ARG A 16 -1.92 10.11 -17.58
N ALA A 17 -3.16 9.69 -17.34
CA ALA A 17 -4.06 9.15 -18.35
C ALA A 17 -4.60 10.24 -19.31
N LYS A 18 -4.92 11.42 -18.75
CA LYS A 18 -5.56 12.52 -19.51
C LYS A 18 -4.84 12.91 -20.80
N PRO A 19 -3.53 13.20 -20.81
CA PRO A 19 -2.82 13.58 -22.04
C PRO A 19 -2.69 12.44 -23.05
N LEU A 20 -2.91 11.19 -22.62
CA LEU A 20 -2.85 10.01 -23.49
C LEU A 20 -4.22 9.56 -23.99
N GLY A 21 -5.30 10.27 -23.62
CA GLY A 21 -6.66 9.88 -23.99
C GLY A 21 -7.11 8.56 -23.36
N ILE A 22 -6.52 8.16 -22.23
CA ILE A 22 -6.86 6.93 -21.53
C ILE A 22 -8.01 7.19 -20.57
N ASN A 23 -9.07 6.40 -20.66
CA ASN A 23 -10.19 6.42 -19.74
C ASN A 23 -9.90 5.51 -18.53
N ILE A 24 -10.18 6.03 -17.34
CA ILE A 24 -10.10 5.27 -16.10
C ILE A 24 -11.50 4.92 -15.64
N ILE A 25 -11.79 3.62 -15.61
CA ILE A 25 -13.06 3.08 -15.13
C ILE A 25 -12.83 2.53 -13.72
N LYS A 26 -13.59 3.01 -12.75
CA LYS A 26 -13.58 2.48 -11.38
C LYS A 26 -14.55 1.31 -11.30
N ILE A 27 -14.09 0.18 -10.84
CA ILE A 27 -14.90 -1.03 -10.63
C ILE A 27 -14.91 -1.39 -9.15
N ASP A 28 -16.07 -1.78 -8.65
CA ASP A 28 -16.17 -2.37 -7.33
C ASP A 28 -15.89 -3.88 -7.47
N LEU A 29 -14.81 -4.33 -6.83
CA LEU A 29 -14.41 -5.73 -6.89
C LEU A 29 -15.39 -6.67 -6.17
N ASP A 30 -16.30 -6.14 -5.34
CA ASP A 30 -17.35 -6.92 -4.68
C ASP A 30 -18.64 -7.02 -5.49
N ALA A 31 -18.81 -6.16 -6.47
CA ALA A 31 -19.98 -6.19 -7.35
C ALA A 31 -19.81 -7.23 -8.47
N THR A 32 -20.92 -7.60 -9.08
CA THR A 32 -20.89 -8.37 -10.33
C THR A 32 -20.37 -7.45 -11.43
N ILE A 33 -19.16 -7.72 -11.90
CA ILE A 33 -18.51 -6.95 -12.95
C ILE A 33 -19.03 -7.44 -14.31
N ALA A 34 -19.54 -6.51 -15.10
CA ALA A 34 -19.93 -6.82 -16.47
C ALA A 34 -18.68 -7.14 -17.31
N LEU A 35 -18.69 -8.29 -17.98
CA LEU A 35 -17.56 -8.70 -18.84
C LEU A 35 -17.27 -7.70 -19.96
N GLU A 36 -18.28 -6.92 -20.37
CA GLU A 36 -18.18 -5.86 -21.36
C GLU A 36 -17.17 -4.77 -20.97
N GLU A 37 -16.97 -4.54 -19.67
CA GLU A 37 -15.98 -3.57 -19.17
C GLU A 37 -14.54 -3.93 -19.53
N PHE A 38 -14.28 -5.21 -19.78
CA PHE A 38 -12.96 -5.72 -20.19
C PHE A 38 -12.72 -5.64 -21.69
N THR A 39 -13.75 -5.50 -22.51
CA THR A 39 -13.65 -5.60 -23.99
C THR A 39 -12.65 -4.58 -24.56
N ASN A 40 -12.59 -3.37 -24.00
CA ASN A 40 -11.70 -2.29 -24.45
C ASN A 40 -10.64 -1.94 -23.38
N ALA A 41 -10.54 -2.72 -22.31
CA ALA A 41 -9.57 -2.48 -21.27
C ALA A 41 -8.20 -3.07 -21.65
N PHE A 42 -7.13 -2.32 -21.45
CA PHE A 42 -5.76 -2.82 -21.64
C PHE A 42 -5.10 -3.20 -20.32
N GLY A 43 -5.66 -2.82 -19.19
CA GLY A 43 -5.11 -3.12 -17.87
C GLY A 43 -6.15 -3.10 -16.76
N LEU A 44 -5.96 -4.01 -15.82
CA LEU A 44 -6.66 -4.11 -14.54
C LEU A 44 -5.67 -3.75 -13.44
N LEU A 45 -6.04 -2.82 -12.55
CA LEU A 45 -5.20 -2.37 -11.47
C LEU A 45 -5.91 -2.58 -10.14
N VAL A 46 -5.27 -3.32 -9.22
CA VAL A 46 -5.79 -3.71 -7.91
C VAL A 46 -4.85 -3.21 -6.82
N GLN A 47 -5.40 -2.69 -5.73
CA GLN A 47 -4.68 -2.19 -4.55
C GLN A 47 -4.72 -3.23 -3.42
N LEU A 48 -3.56 -3.57 -2.84
CA LEU A 48 -3.42 -4.55 -1.74
C LEU A 48 -2.40 -4.09 -0.68
N PRO A 49 -2.82 -3.74 0.54
CA PRO A 49 -4.21 -3.58 0.99
C PRO A 49 -4.93 -2.45 0.26
N ASP A 50 -6.26 -2.52 0.18
CA ASP A 50 -7.08 -1.44 -0.36
C ASP A 50 -7.21 -0.27 0.65
N SER A 51 -7.91 0.81 0.29
CA SER A 51 -8.09 2.00 1.15
C SER A 51 -8.86 1.70 2.45
N ASN A 52 -9.56 0.59 2.52
CA ASN A 52 -10.22 0.11 3.73
C ASN A 52 -9.35 -0.85 4.56
N GLY A 53 -8.13 -1.11 4.11
CA GLY A 53 -7.18 -2.04 4.73
C GLY A 53 -7.42 -3.51 4.39
N ARG A 54 -8.26 -3.80 3.41
CA ARG A 54 -8.66 -5.15 3.05
C ARG A 54 -7.67 -5.80 2.08
N LEU A 55 -7.38 -7.08 2.32
CA LEU A 55 -6.53 -7.92 1.49
C LEU A 55 -7.39 -8.84 0.60
N LYS A 56 -8.13 -8.25 -0.30
CA LYS A 56 -9.01 -9.03 -1.18
C LYS A 56 -8.61 -8.91 -2.64
N TYR A 57 -8.46 -10.04 -3.28
CA TYR A 57 -8.34 -10.12 -4.73
C TYR A 57 -9.27 -11.25 -5.24
N HIS A 58 -9.73 -11.10 -6.46
CA HIS A 58 -10.66 -12.05 -7.04
C HIS A 58 -9.97 -12.82 -8.17
N GLU A 59 -9.70 -14.11 -7.95
CA GLU A 59 -9.11 -14.98 -9.00
C GLU A 59 -9.96 -15.01 -10.28
N GLY A 60 -11.29 -14.97 -10.14
CA GLY A 60 -12.20 -14.89 -11.28
C GLY A 60 -11.94 -13.64 -12.13
N LEU A 61 -11.69 -12.50 -11.49
CA LEU A 61 -11.39 -11.25 -12.17
C LEU A 61 -10.04 -11.31 -12.91
N LEU A 62 -9.03 -11.92 -12.29
CA LEU A 62 -7.74 -12.12 -12.95
C LEU A 62 -7.86 -13.05 -14.16
N ARG A 63 -8.67 -14.10 -14.07
CA ARG A 63 -8.99 -14.98 -15.22
C ARG A 63 -9.73 -14.23 -16.33
N CYS A 64 -10.69 -13.37 -15.98
CA CYS A 64 -11.34 -12.51 -16.98
C CYS A 64 -10.32 -11.59 -17.66
N ALA A 65 -9.44 -10.94 -16.89
CA ALA A 65 -8.38 -10.11 -17.45
C ALA A 65 -7.47 -10.89 -18.43
N ASP A 66 -7.17 -12.15 -18.15
CA ASP A 66 -6.41 -13.02 -19.06
C ASP A 66 -7.16 -13.28 -20.39
N VAL A 67 -8.45 -13.59 -20.32
CA VAL A 67 -9.29 -13.82 -21.53
C VAL A 67 -9.27 -12.59 -22.44
N TYR A 68 -9.39 -11.39 -21.85
CA TYR A 68 -9.39 -10.13 -22.60
C TYR A 68 -7.99 -9.55 -22.84
N LYS A 69 -6.93 -10.27 -22.46
CA LYS A 69 -5.51 -9.86 -22.61
C LYS A 69 -5.20 -8.55 -21.90
N CYS A 70 -5.90 -8.23 -20.84
CA CYS A 70 -5.62 -7.08 -19.97
C CYS A 70 -4.37 -7.37 -19.13
N MET A 71 -3.49 -6.37 -19.01
CA MET A 71 -2.35 -6.44 -18.09
C MET A 71 -2.85 -6.35 -16.65
N LYS A 72 -2.44 -7.27 -15.80
CA LYS A 72 -2.83 -7.33 -14.39
C LYS A 72 -1.76 -6.66 -13.53
N ILE A 73 -2.11 -5.57 -12.89
CA ILE A 73 -1.20 -4.73 -12.11
C ILE A 73 -1.65 -4.73 -10.64
N ALA A 74 -0.75 -5.08 -9.74
CA ALA A 74 -0.95 -4.96 -8.31
C ALA A 74 -0.17 -3.77 -7.75
N ILE A 75 -0.85 -2.91 -6.99
CA ILE A 75 -0.19 -1.94 -6.11
C ILE A 75 -0.16 -2.58 -4.74
N VAL A 76 1.03 -2.80 -4.19
CA VAL A 76 1.16 -3.59 -2.95
C VAL A 76 2.10 -2.93 -1.95
N ASP A 77 1.79 -3.16 -0.68
CA ASP A 77 2.69 -2.86 0.42
C ASP A 77 3.75 -3.98 0.54
N PRO A 78 5.05 -3.66 0.44
CA PRO A 78 6.11 -4.67 0.50
C PRO A 78 6.20 -5.38 1.85
N MET A 79 5.84 -4.73 2.97
CA MET A 79 5.85 -5.37 4.29
C MET A 79 4.67 -6.34 4.42
N CYS A 80 3.53 -6.02 3.86
CA CYS A 80 2.39 -6.92 3.76
C CYS A 80 2.72 -8.16 2.90
N GLN A 81 3.46 -7.98 1.81
CA GLN A 81 3.89 -9.07 0.92
C GLN A 81 4.77 -10.11 1.61
N VAL A 82 5.44 -9.77 2.71
CA VAL A 82 6.23 -10.72 3.50
C VAL A 82 5.39 -11.86 4.08
N LEU A 83 4.10 -11.61 4.36
CA LEU A 83 3.16 -12.58 4.95
C LEU A 83 2.18 -13.18 3.94
N MET A 84 2.13 -12.65 2.74
CA MET A 84 1.21 -13.09 1.70
C MET A 84 1.89 -13.97 0.66
N LYS A 85 1.08 -14.70 -0.12
CA LYS A 85 1.55 -15.27 -1.38
C LYS A 85 2.02 -14.14 -2.29
N PRO A 86 3.20 -14.25 -2.93
CA PRO A 86 3.69 -13.23 -3.84
C PRO A 86 2.69 -12.93 -4.97
N VAL A 87 2.43 -11.66 -5.25
CA VAL A 87 1.42 -11.28 -6.26
C VAL A 87 1.74 -11.81 -7.66
N GLY A 88 3.02 -12.02 -7.98
CA GLY A 88 3.40 -12.70 -9.22
C GLY A 88 2.88 -14.13 -9.29
N GLU A 89 2.89 -14.87 -8.18
CA GLU A 89 2.34 -16.23 -8.07
C GLU A 89 0.79 -16.23 -7.99
N MET A 90 0.18 -15.10 -7.62
CA MET A 90 -1.26 -14.89 -7.72
C MET A 90 -1.72 -14.67 -9.16
N GLY A 91 -0.78 -14.43 -10.09
CA GLY A 91 -1.05 -14.23 -11.50
C GLY A 91 -1.02 -12.78 -11.98
N PHE A 92 -0.53 -11.84 -11.17
CA PHE A 92 -0.30 -10.47 -11.62
C PHE A 92 0.94 -10.37 -12.53
N ASP A 93 0.85 -9.53 -13.56
CA ASP A 93 1.93 -9.29 -14.52
C ASP A 93 2.94 -8.25 -14.02
N VAL A 94 2.47 -7.30 -13.22
CA VAL A 94 3.26 -6.19 -12.69
C VAL A 94 2.90 -5.96 -11.23
N ALA A 95 3.90 -5.70 -10.42
CA ALA A 95 3.74 -5.25 -9.04
C ALA A 95 4.52 -3.93 -8.84
N VAL A 96 3.87 -2.96 -8.21
CA VAL A 96 4.46 -1.67 -7.86
C VAL A 96 4.12 -1.32 -6.42
N GLY A 97 4.96 -0.53 -5.77
CA GLY A 97 4.68 -0.07 -4.42
C GLY A 97 5.77 0.85 -3.87
N SER A 98 5.46 1.51 -2.78
CA SER A 98 6.42 2.33 -2.04
C SER A 98 7.34 1.44 -1.20
N MET A 99 8.63 1.79 -1.14
CA MET A 99 9.59 1.15 -0.23
C MET A 99 9.77 1.93 1.08
N GLN A 100 8.88 2.86 1.39
CA GLN A 100 8.99 3.68 2.60
C GLN A 100 9.08 2.85 3.88
N ARG A 101 8.29 1.77 3.98
CA ARG A 101 8.34 0.83 5.11
C ARG A 101 9.65 0.04 5.26
N PHE A 102 10.54 0.14 4.29
CA PHE A 102 11.86 -0.45 4.37
C PHE A 102 12.92 0.59 4.79
N GLY A 103 12.65 1.28 5.90
CA GLY A 103 13.57 2.20 6.53
C GLY A 103 13.75 3.55 5.82
N VAL A 104 12.87 3.92 4.91
CA VAL A 104 12.93 5.20 4.20
C VAL A 104 12.09 6.24 4.95
N PRO A 105 12.68 7.31 5.50
CA PRO A 105 11.94 8.31 6.25
C PRO A 105 10.99 9.12 5.35
N MET A 106 9.92 9.66 5.92
CA MET A 106 9.00 10.55 5.21
C MET A 106 9.67 11.83 4.71
N GLY A 107 10.69 12.35 5.42
CA GLY A 107 11.53 13.44 4.99
C GLY A 107 10.81 14.73 4.61
N PHE A 108 9.67 15.02 5.25
CA PHE A 108 8.83 16.19 4.97
C PHE A 108 8.39 16.29 3.49
N GLY A 109 8.05 15.17 2.88
CA GLY A 109 7.71 15.10 1.46
C GLY A 109 8.94 15.00 0.54
N GLY A 110 10.08 14.61 1.10
CA GLY A 110 11.32 14.37 0.35
C GLY A 110 11.22 13.19 -0.63
N PRO A 111 12.34 12.85 -1.29
CA PRO A 111 12.34 11.82 -2.31
C PRO A 111 11.96 10.44 -1.72
N HIS A 112 11.34 9.62 -2.54
CA HIS A 112 10.89 8.27 -2.20
C HIS A 112 11.73 7.18 -2.85
N ALA A 113 11.77 5.99 -2.23
CA ALA A 113 12.08 4.76 -2.92
C ALA A 113 10.78 4.01 -3.25
N ALA A 114 10.77 3.35 -4.38
CA ALA A 114 9.68 2.49 -4.82
C ALA A 114 10.25 1.24 -5.49
N PHE A 115 9.44 0.21 -5.62
CA PHE A 115 9.79 -0.94 -6.41
C PHE A 115 8.88 -1.08 -7.62
N PHE A 116 9.41 -1.70 -8.64
CA PHE A 116 8.71 -2.13 -9.83
C PHE A 116 9.17 -3.54 -10.17
N ALA A 117 8.27 -4.49 -10.13
CA ALA A 117 8.54 -5.88 -10.50
C ALA A 117 7.60 -6.30 -11.63
N THR A 118 8.10 -7.12 -12.54
CA THR A 118 7.29 -7.62 -13.66
C THR A 118 7.78 -8.98 -14.12
N THR A 119 6.91 -9.67 -14.87
CA THR A 119 7.27 -10.92 -15.52
C THR A 119 8.26 -10.70 -16.67
N ASP A 120 8.97 -11.74 -17.06
CA ASP A 120 9.96 -11.69 -18.15
C ASP A 120 9.38 -11.17 -19.48
N LYS A 121 8.10 -11.41 -19.72
CA LYS A 121 7.33 -10.92 -20.87
C LYS A 121 7.42 -9.40 -21.06
N TYR A 122 7.46 -8.64 -19.97
CA TYR A 122 7.42 -7.18 -20.00
C TYR A 122 8.76 -6.49 -19.69
N LYS A 123 9.83 -7.23 -19.42
CA LYS A 123 11.15 -6.70 -19.05
C LYS A 123 11.69 -5.60 -19.96
N ARG A 124 11.33 -5.64 -21.25
CA ARG A 124 11.76 -4.62 -22.23
C ARG A 124 10.90 -3.35 -22.22
N LYS A 125 9.77 -3.36 -21.52
CA LYS A 125 8.81 -2.24 -21.44
C LYS A 125 8.88 -1.48 -20.13
N ILE A 126 9.61 -1.99 -19.13
CA ILE A 126 9.71 -1.34 -17.82
C ILE A 126 10.47 -0.01 -17.93
N PRO A 127 10.11 0.99 -17.11
CA PRO A 127 10.89 2.20 -16.94
C PRO A 127 12.22 1.89 -16.22
N GLY A 128 13.17 2.81 -16.30
CA GLY A 128 14.43 2.73 -15.56
C GLY A 128 15.47 1.78 -16.16
N ARG A 129 16.54 1.61 -15.42
CA ARG A 129 17.70 0.78 -15.80
C ARG A 129 17.62 -0.57 -15.14
N ILE A 130 18.13 -1.59 -15.83
CA ILE A 130 18.32 -2.93 -15.26
C ILE A 130 19.82 -3.19 -15.22
N VAL A 131 20.31 -3.57 -14.05
CA VAL A 131 21.67 -4.05 -13.84
C VAL A 131 21.63 -5.58 -13.85
N GLY A 132 22.47 -6.19 -14.66
CA GLY A 132 22.63 -7.63 -14.74
C GLY A 132 24.02 -8.06 -14.32
N GLN A 133 24.15 -9.30 -13.89
CA GLN A 133 25.45 -9.93 -13.63
C GLN A 133 26.01 -10.54 -14.91
N SER A 134 27.27 -10.29 -15.18
CA SER A 134 28.04 -10.85 -16.29
C SER A 134 29.40 -11.34 -15.78
N LEU A 135 30.27 -11.76 -16.65
CA LEU A 135 31.67 -12.04 -16.36
C LEU A 135 32.56 -10.99 -17.02
N ASP A 136 33.62 -10.60 -16.33
CA ASP A 136 34.69 -9.76 -16.91
C ASP A 136 35.63 -10.59 -17.81
N SER A 137 36.65 -9.95 -18.36
CA SER A 137 37.63 -10.62 -19.23
C SER A 137 38.49 -11.68 -18.51
N GLN A 138 38.47 -11.68 -17.17
CA GLN A 138 39.22 -12.63 -16.32
C GLN A 138 38.31 -13.73 -15.77
N GLY A 139 37.00 -13.72 -16.09
CA GLY A 139 36.01 -14.68 -15.62
C GLY A 139 35.42 -14.36 -14.27
N ASN A 140 35.69 -13.19 -13.66
CA ASN A 140 35.09 -12.77 -12.40
C ASN A 140 33.69 -12.20 -12.63
N LYS A 141 32.84 -12.28 -11.59
CA LYS A 141 31.50 -11.67 -11.60
C LYS A 141 31.62 -10.16 -11.73
N ALA A 142 30.95 -9.59 -12.74
CA ALA A 142 30.91 -8.16 -12.99
C ALA A 142 29.46 -7.70 -13.20
N LEU A 143 29.11 -6.53 -12.66
CA LEU A 143 27.83 -5.90 -12.86
C LEU A 143 27.88 -5.01 -14.10
N ARG A 144 26.82 -5.06 -14.91
CA ARG A 144 26.70 -4.19 -16.07
C ARG A 144 25.25 -3.81 -16.32
N LEU A 145 25.03 -2.71 -17.04
CA LEU A 145 23.70 -2.36 -17.54
C LEU A 145 23.23 -3.40 -18.54
N ALA A 146 22.04 -3.95 -18.29
CA ALA A 146 21.35 -4.82 -19.24
C ALA A 146 20.30 -4.02 -20.01
N LEU A 147 20.00 -4.45 -21.25
CA LEU A 147 18.99 -3.82 -22.11
C LEU A 147 19.28 -2.32 -22.41
N GLN A 148 20.52 -1.98 -22.66
CA GLN A 148 21.03 -0.59 -22.89
C GLN A 148 20.30 0.18 -24.01
N THR A 149 19.62 -0.52 -24.94
CA THR A 149 18.89 0.11 -26.06
C THR A 149 17.77 1.06 -25.62
N ARG A 150 17.51 1.20 -24.31
CA ARG A 150 16.51 2.11 -23.74
C ARG A 150 17.08 3.47 -23.33
N GLU A 151 18.39 3.63 -23.33
CA GLU A 151 19.08 4.82 -22.86
C GLU A 151 18.92 5.99 -23.85
N GLN A 152 18.92 7.22 -23.33
CA GLN A 152 18.79 8.44 -24.12
C GLN A 152 19.90 8.62 -25.14
N HIS A 153 21.13 8.26 -24.81
CA HIS A 153 22.27 8.36 -25.75
C HIS A 153 22.15 7.40 -26.94
N ILE A 154 21.26 6.40 -26.86
CA ILE A 154 21.00 5.45 -27.95
C ILE A 154 19.72 5.80 -28.69
N ARG A 155 18.61 5.99 -27.95
CA ARG A 155 17.26 6.16 -28.53
C ARG A 155 16.76 7.60 -28.58
N ARG A 156 17.49 8.55 -28.02
CA ARG A 156 17.14 9.98 -27.98
C ARG A 156 15.74 10.19 -27.38
N ASP A 157 14.83 10.79 -28.14
CA ASP A 157 13.43 11.05 -27.79
C ASP A 157 12.58 9.80 -27.52
N LYS A 158 12.99 8.66 -28.07
CA LYS A 158 12.32 7.37 -27.90
C LYS A 158 12.86 6.55 -26.72
N ALA A 159 13.72 7.14 -25.90
CA ALA A 159 14.24 6.47 -24.71
C ALA A 159 13.16 6.24 -23.68
N THR A 160 13.16 5.07 -23.05
CA THR A 160 12.26 4.72 -21.94
C THR A 160 12.98 4.71 -20.59
N SER A 161 14.30 4.92 -20.60
CA SER A 161 15.13 4.98 -19.40
C SER A 161 15.54 6.42 -19.12
N ASN A 162 14.96 6.99 -18.07
CA ASN A 162 15.24 8.35 -17.65
C ASN A 162 15.25 8.40 -16.13
N ILE A 163 16.42 8.20 -15.52
CA ILE A 163 16.58 8.04 -14.07
C ILE A 163 17.17 9.32 -13.47
N CYS A 164 16.49 9.84 -12.44
CA CYS A 164 17.04 10.83 -11.53
C CYS A 164 17.88 10.14 -10.44
N THR A 165 18.99 10.76 -10.04
CA THR A 165 19.93 10.20 -9.05
C THR A 165 19.45 10.34 -7.61
N ALA A 166 18.48 11.22 -7.32
CA ALA A 166 17.99 11.48 -5.97
C ALA A 166 17.47 10.23 -5.26
N GLN A 167 16.76 9.36 -5.96
CA GLN A 167 16.17 8.12 -5.42
C GLN A 167 17.19 6.99 -5.23
N ALA A 168 18.39 7.08 -5.76
CA ALA A 168 19.39 6.01 -5.68
C ALA A 168 19.79 5.73 -4.23
N LEU A 169 20.02 6.76 -3.42
CA LEU A 169 20.35 6.61 -2.00
C LEU A 169 19.23 5.89 -1.24
N LEU A 170 17.99 6.31 -1.44
CA LEU A 170 16.83 5.74 -0.76
C LEU A 170 16.56 4.28 -1.20
N ALA A 171 16.78 3.98 -2.48
CA ALA A 171 16.73 2.60 -2.97
C ALA A 171 17.80 1.72 -2.31
N ASN A 172 19.02 2.24 -2.10
CA ASN A 172 20.07 1.56 -1.36
C ASN A 172 19.69 1.37 0.11
N MET A 173 19.12 2.39 0.77
CA MET A 173 18.63 2.27 2.15
C MET A 173 17.59 1.16 2.29
N ALA A 174 16.62 1.10 1.39
CA ALA A 174 15.62 0.04 1.37
C ALA A 174 16.24 -1.35 1.15
N GLY A 175 17.23 -1.45 0.27
CA GLY A 175 18.00 -2.67 0.04
C GLY A 175 18.79 -3.11 1.27
N PHE A 176 19.47 -2.17 1.95
CA PHE A 176 20.20 -2.46 3.20
C PHE A 176 19.27 -2.83 4.35
N TYR A 177 18.10 -2.21 4.46
CA TYR A 177 17.07 -2.60 5.43
C TYR A 177 16.68 -4.07 5.25
N ALA A 178 16.37 -4.46 4.02
CA ALA A 178 16.02 -5.83 3.71
C ALA A 178 17.18 -6.80 4.00
N ALA A 179 18.42 -6.43 3.65
CA ALA A 179 19.61 -7.25 3.90
C ALA A 179 19.90 -7.38 5.41
N TYR A 180 19.77 -6.29 6.17
CA TYR A 180 20.01 -6.28 7.61
C TYR A 180 19.03 -7.16 8.38
N HIS A 181 17.74 -7.04 8.11
CA HIS A 181 16.72 -7.83 8.79
C HIS A 181 16.63 -9.26 8.27
N GLY A 182 16.95 -9.50 7.02
CA GLY A 182 16.79 -10.80 6.37
C GLY A 182 15.32 -11.26 6.35
N ALA A 183 15.09 -12.45 5.83
CA ALA A 183 13.73 -12.99 5.72
C ALA A 183 13.02 -13.13 7.07
N GLU A 184 13.73 -13.64 8.09
CA GLU A 184 13.17 -13.86 9.41
C GLU A 184 12.90 -12.55 10.17
N GLY A 185 13.77 -11.55 10.03
CA GLY A 185 13.56 -10.23 10.63
C GLY A 185 12.36 -9.52 10.03
N LEU A 186 12.22 -9.51 8.70
CA LEU A 186 11.06 -8.94 8.02
C LEU A 186 9.75 -9.63 8.42
N LYS A 187 9.74 -10.97 8.54
CA LYS A 187 8.57 -11.70 9.04
C LYS A 187 8.21 -11.32 10.47
N LYS A 188 9.20 -11.13 11.35
CA LYS A 188 8.96 -10.70 12.73
C LYS A 188 8.32 -9.30 12.76
N ILE A 189 8.81 -8.37 11.96
CA ILE A 189 8.26 -7.02 11.86
C ILE A 189 6.81 -7.07 11.34
N ALA A 190 6.58 -7.73 10.22
CA ALA A 190 5.25 -7.86 9.61
C ALA A 190 4.23 -8.53 10.55
N ASN A 191 4.64 -9.61 11.24
CA ASN A 191 3.79 -10.28 12.23
C ASN A 191 3.48 -9.39 13.45
N ARG A 192 4.42 -8.52 13.87
CA ARG A 192 4.16 -7.57 14.97
C ARG A 192 3.09 -6.57 14.56
N ILE A 193 3.17 -5.99 13.37
CA ILE A 193 2.15 -5.08 12.82
C ILE A 193 0.78 -5.76 12.80
N LEU A 194 0.71 -6.96 12.23
CA LEU A 194 -0.53 -7.72 12.14
C LEU A 194 -1.12 -8.03 13.54
N ARG A 195 -0.28 -8.42 14.52
CA ARG A 195 -0.71 -8.67 15.90
C ARG A 195 -1.25 -7.40 16.56
N TYR A 196 -0.59 -6.27 16.39
CA TYR A 196 -1.06 -4.99 16.93
C TYR A 196 -2.41 -4.60 16.38
N ARG A 197 -2.60 -4.74 15.06
CA ARG A 197 -3.91 -4.57 14.43
C ARG A 197 -4.97 -5.49 15.05
N GLN A 198 -4.68 -6.77 15.16
CA GLN A 198 -5.62 -7.76 15.72
C GLN A 198 -5.96 -7.46 17.17
N THR A 199 -4.98 -7.06 17.98
CA THR A 199 -5.18 -6.67 19.38
C THR A 199 -6.14 -5.48 19.48
N LEU A 200 -5.92 -4.42 18.69
CA LEU A 200 -6.80 -3.25 18.67
C LEU A 200 -8.22 -3.61 18.23
N LEU A 201 -8.38 -4.36 17.15
CA LEU A 201 -9.68 -4.79 16.65
C LEU A 201 -10.46 -5.61 17.71
N THR A 202 -9.77 -6.54 18.36
CA THR A 202 -10.38 -7.37 19.42
C THR A 202 -10.82 -6.52 20.60
N ALA A 203 -9.95 -5.61 21.07
CA ALA A 203 -10.26 -4.73 22.17
C ALA A 203 -11.43 -3.77 21.87
N LEU A 204 -11.45 -3.19 20.67
CA LEU A 204 -12.54 -2.32 20.22
C LEU A 204 -13.87 -3.06 20.14
N LYS A 205 -13.88 -4.28 19.62
CA LYS A 205 -15.09 -5.13 19.62
C LYS A 205 -15.58 -5.44 21.04
N TRP A 206 -14.68 -5.74 21.97
CA TRP A 206 -15.01 -5.98 23.38
C TRP A 206 -15.63 -4.73 24.04
N CYS A 207 -15.19 -3.55 23.64
CA CYS A 207 -15.75 -2.28 24.10
C CYS A 207 -17.02 -1.86 23.34
N GLY A 208 -17.61 -2.76 22.55
CA GLY A 208 -18.86 -2.49 21.83
C GLY A 208 -18.73 -1.53 20.64
N LYS A 209 -17.51 -1.24 20.19
CA LYS A 209 -17.31 -0.36 19.03
C LYS A 209 -17.60 -1.12 17.72
N GLU A 210 -18.27 -0.45 16.80
CA GLU A 210 -18.47 -0.94 15.44
C GLU A 210 -17.17 -0.81 14.67
N VAL A 211 -16.58 -1.94 14.29
CA VAL A 211 -15.32 -2.01 13.53
C VAL A 211 -15.54 -2.66 12.17
N TYR A 212 -14.79 -2.20 11.17
CA TYR A 212 -14.76 -2.85 9.86
C TYR A 212 -13.92 -4.13 9.93
N ASP A 213 -14.62 -5.26 10.03
CA ASP A 213 -13.97 -6.57 10.17
C ASP A 213 -13.66 -7.17 8.80
N CYS A 214 -12.40 -7.22 8.47
CA CYS A 214 -11.92 -7.78 7.20
C CYS A 214 -10.58 -8.50 7.38
N GLU A 215 -10.26 -9.39 6.46
CA GLU A 215 -8.88 -9.84 6.31
C GLU A 215 -8.02 -8.65 5.89
N GLY A 216 -7.05 -8.29 6.70
CA GLY A 216 -6.23 -7.11 6.50
C GLY A 216 -4.89 -7.21 7.21
N PHE A 217 -3.99 -6.25 6.95
CA PHE A 217 -2.62 -6.27 7.43
C PHE A 217 -2.38 -5.31 8.60
N ASP A 218 -2.56 -4.02 8.39
CA ASP A 218 -2.14 -2.95 9.29
C ASP A 218 -3.24 -1.93 9.61
N THR A 219 -4.26 -1.86 8.76
CA THR A 219 -5.28 -0.81 8.81
C THR A 219 -6.45 -1.22 9.67
N ILE A 220 -6.94 -0.27 10.47
CA ILE A 220 -8.09 -0.38 11.35
C ILE A 220 -9.11 0.66 10.92
N ARG A 221 -10.38 0.27 10.88
CA ARG A 221 -11.50 1.19 10.69
C ARG A 221 -12.51 1.00 11.80
N VAL A 222 -12.89 2.11 12.40
CA VAL A 222 -13.90 2.15 13.47
C VAL A 222 -14.94 3.22 13.18
N LYS A 223 -16.21 2.89 13.44
CA LYS A 223 -17.32 3.81 13.24
C LYS A 223 -17.29 4.87 14.32
N VAL A 224 -17.29 6.13 13.92
CA VAL A 224 -17.28 7.28 14.84
C VAL A 224 -18.07 8.43 14.21
N ASP A 225 -18.52 9.36 15.03
CA ASP A 225 -19.03 10.63 14.55
C ASP A 225 -17.87 11.61 14.19
N LYS A 226 -18.26 12.72 13.57
CA LYS A 226 -17.27 13.72 13.12
C LYS A 226 -16.62 14.46 14.28
N GLU A 227 -17.34 14.71 15.36
CA GLU A 227 -16.85 15.40 16.55
C GLU A 227 -15.75 14.60 17.24
N PHE A 228 -16.00 13.31 17.40
CA PHE A 228 -14.99 12.37 17.91
C PHE A 228 -13.74 12.34 17.02
N PHE A 229 -13.94 12.25 15.68
CA PHE A 229 -12.80 12.23 14.76
C PHE A 229 -11.95 13.50 14.88
N ASP A 230 -12.57 14.68 14.97
CA ASP A 230 -11.85 15.96 15.09
C ASP A 230 -10.98 15.97 16.35
N PHE A 231 -11.52 15.51 17.48
CA PHE A 231 -10.74 15.34 18.72
C PHE A 231 -9.59 14.32 18.56
N PHE A 232 -9.86 13.17 17.96
CA PHE A 232 -8.85 12.11 17.79
C PHE A 232 -7.72 12.55 16.87
N SER A 233 -8.04 13.26 15.80
CA SER A 233 -7.09 13.71 14.79
C SER A 233 -6.11 14.80 15.28
N GLU A 234 -6.37 15.44 16.42
CA GLU A 234 -5.42 16.34 17.09
C GLU A 234 -4.20 15.58 17.64
N GLN A 235 -4.33 14.29 17.94
CA GLN A 235 -3.31 13.46 18.56
C GLN A 235 -2.75 12.40 17.61
N PHE A 236 -3.58 11.87 16.72
CA PHE A 236 -3.22 10.75 15.85
C PHE A 236 -3.54 11.06 14.39
N ASN A 237 -2.65 10.63 13.51
CA ASN A 237 -2.88 10.75 12.08
C ASN A 237 -3.92 9.70 11.64
N ALA A 238 -5.09 10.15 11.23
CA ALA A 238 -6.20 9.31 10.81
C ALA A 238 -6.96 9.97 9.65
N ILE A 239 -7.75 9.17 8.94
CA ILE A 239 -8.63 9.61 7.84
C ILE A 239 -10.07 9.39 8.26
N TYR A 240 -10.95 10.35 7.92
CA TYR A 240 -12.39 10.24 8.11
C TYR A 240 -13.12 10.19 6.78
N GLU A 241 -13.90 9.14 6.58
CA GLU A 241 -14.72 8.97 5.39
C GLU A 241 -16.00 8.20 5.73
N ASP A 242 -17.14 8.76 5.38
CA ASP A 242 -18.46 8.13 5.54
C ASP A 242 -18.78 7.62 6.97
N GLY A 243 -18.36 8.36 7.99
CA GLY A 243 -18.55 7.97 9.39
C GLY A 243 -17.56 6.94 9.91
N TRP A 244 -16.48 6.68 9.17
CA TRP A 244 -15.41 5.79 9.56
C TRP A 244 -14.12 6.54 9.81
N LEU A 245 -13.53 6.34 10.97
CA LEU A 245 -12.16 6.68 11.27
C LEU A 245 -11.26 5.53 10.81
N THR A 246 -10.27 5.84 10.00
CA THR A 246 -9.29 4.88 9.48
C THR A 246 -7.90 5.28 9.93
N LEU A 247 -7.15 4.35 10.51
CA LEU A 247 -5.74 4.52 10.89
C LEU A 247 -4.94 3.27 10.51
N SER A 248 -3.64 3.44 10.30
CA SER A 248 -2.71 2.35 9.99
C SER A 248 -1.61 2.26 11.01
N ILE A 249 -1.23 1.04 11.35
CA ILE A 249 -0.12 0.70 12.24
C ILE A 249 1.11 0.41 11.39
N ASP A 250 2.26 0.81 11.86
CA ASP A 250 3.52 0.60 11.17
C ASP A 250 4.58 -0.08 12.06
N GLU A 251 5.77 -0.23 11.53
CA GLU A 251 6.89 -0.85 12.23
C GLU A 251 7.45 -0.01 13.38
N GLN A 252 7.14 1.27 13.45
CA GLN A 252 7.55 2.17 14.53
C GLN A 252 6.56 2.20 15.68
N THR A 253 5.31 1.80 15.44
CA THR A 253 4.27 1.79 16.47
C THR A 253 4.71 0.98 17.69
N THR A 254 4.71 1.63 18.85
CA THR A 254 5.07 1.03 20.14
C THR A 254 3.85 0.48 20.87
N LEU A 255 4.07 -0.35 21.88
CA LEU A 255 2.98 -0.81 22.77
C LEU A 255 2.32 0.34 23.53
N LEU A 256 3.08 1.38 23.86
CA LEU A 256 2.55 2.55 24.56
C LEU A 256 1.61 3.34 23.65
N GLU A 257 2.04 3.60 22.42
CA GLU A 257 1.18 4.26 21.42
C GLU A 257 -0.07 3.44 21.11
N LEU A 258 0.06 2.11 21.02
CA LEU A 258 -1.08 1.22 20.83
C LEU A 258 -2.10 1.35 21.98
N HIS A 259 -1.62 1.43 23.22
CA HIS A 259 -2.44 1.67 24.41
C HIS A 259 -3.11 3.04 24.35
N ASP A 260 -2.38 4.09 23.98
CA ASP A 260 -2.90 5.45 23.89
C ASP A 260 -3.96 5.59 22.79
N ILE A 261 -3.75 4.96 21.63
CA ILE A 261 -4.74 4.85 20.56
C ILE A 261 -6.02 4.17 21.10
N LEU A 262 -5.87 3.01 21.72
CA LEU A 262 -7.01 2.26 22.26
C LEU A 262 -7.76 3.07 23.31
N ARG A 263 -7.04 3.67 24.25
CA ARG A 263 -7.61 4.53 25.29
C ARG A 263 -8.40 5.69 24.68
N SER A 264 -7.84 6.38 23.70
CA SER A 264 -8.51 7.49 23.04
C SER A 264 -9.79 7.04 22.31
N LEU A 265 -9.76 5.87 21.65
CA LEU A 265 -10.92 5.30 20.94
C LEU A 265 -12.04 4.85 21.88
N ILE A 266 -11.75 4.54 23.14
CA ILE A 266 -12.73 4.05 24.13
C ILE A 266 -13.26 5.18 25.00
N THR A 267 -12.41 6.06 25.49
CA THR A 267 -12.72 7.00 26.59
C THR A 267 -13.69 8.12 26.18
N PHE A 268 -13.74 8.48 24.91
CA PHE A 268 -14.65 9.55 24.47
C PHE A 268 -16.12 9.18 24.59
N SER A 269 -16.50 7.91 24.43
CA SER A 269 -17.89 7.48 24.63
C SER A 269 -18.37 7.50 26.08
N SER A 270 -17.45 7.56 27.04
CA SER A 270 -17.77 7.64 28.48
C SER A 270 -17.79 9.08 29.01
N ARG A 271 -17.30 10.06 28.22
CA ARG A 271 -17.28 11.46 28.70
C ARG A 271 -18.65 12.14 28.73
N SER A 272 -19.58 11.79 27.83
CA SER A 272 -20.92 12.31 27.89
C SER A 272 -21.70 11.83 29.14
N ASP A 273 -21.48 10.56 29.51
CA ASP A 273 -22.20 9.97 30.66
C ASP A 273 -21.50 10.23 32.01
N THR A 274 -20.14 10.37 31.99
CA THR A 274 -19.38 10.54 33.24
C THR A 274 -19.29 12.01 33.70
N ILE A 275 -19.33 12.96 32.77
CA ILE A 275 -19.29 14.40 33.10
C ILE A 275 -20.59 14.83 33.74
N GLU A 276 -21.75 14.33 33.31
CA GLU A 276 -23.03 14.62 33.97
C GLU A 276 -23.07 14.03 35.40
N HIS A 277 -22.62 12.81 35.61
CA HIS A 277 -22.56 12.17 36.93
C HIS A 277 -21.55 12.79 37.91
N VAL A 278 -20.41 13.29 37.42
CA VAL A 278 -19.43 13.97 38.28
C VAL A 278 -19.90 15.37 38.66
N TYR A 279 -20.59 16.07 37.75
CA TYR A 279 -21.18 17.39 38.07
C TYR A 279 -22.38 17.33 39.02
N GLU A 280 -23.12 16.22 39.02
CA GLU A 280 -24.21 16.02 40.01
C GLU A 280 -23.66 15.59 41.37
N ALA A 281 -22.60 14.81 41.44
CA ALA A 281 -21.98 14.37 42.69
C ALA A 281 -21.20 15.48 43.45
N GLU A 282 -20.79 16.59 42.76
CA GLU A 282 -20.22 17.76 43.44
C GLU A 282 -21.26 18.78 43.93
N LYS A 283 -22.55 18.54 43.71
CA LYS A 283 -23.64 19.40 44.15
C LYS A 283 -24.41 18.86 45.37
N GLU A 284 -24.12 17.65 45.82
CA GLU A 284 -24.57 17.09 47.10
C GLU A 284 -23.43 17.20 48.17
#